data_67721169e70118dea4f7c3f9f86077e2
#
_entry.id   67721169e70118dea4f7c3f9f86077e2
#
_cell.length_a   1.000
_cell.length_b   1.000
_cell.length_c   1.000
_cell.angle_alpha   90.00
_cell.angle_beta   90.00
_cell.angle_gamma   90.00
#
_symmetry.space_group_name_H-M   'P 1'
#
loop_
_entity.id
_entity.type
_entity.pdbx_description
1 polymer ?
#
loop_
_entity_poly.entity_id
_entity_poly.type
_entity_poly.pdbx_seq_one_letter_code
_entity_poly.pdbx_strand_id
1 'polypeptide(L)'
;MELEQTIMQLIVHGGNAKSDAMLAIEAAKKGDFDVADEQIKNAEATLLEAHHSQTSLIQGEARGEKAEVSLLLVHAQDHLMNAITFKDLAKEIVDLYRSK
;
A
#
# COMPACT_ATOMS: atom_id res chain seq x y z
N MET A 1 -6.25 -21.54 4.18
CA MET A 1 -7.37 -21.02 3.45
C MET A 1 -6.99 -19.80 2.64
N GLU A 2 -7.30 -19.83 1.38
CA GLU A 2 -6.79 -18.81 0.47
C GLU A 2 -7.28 -17.41 0.81
N LEU A 3 -8.56 -17.30 1.23
CA LEU A 3 -9.10 -15.99 1.58
C LEU A 3 -8.37 -15.40 2.77
N GLU A 4 -8.11 -16.20 3.80
CA GLU A 4 -7.39 -15.73 4.98
C GLU A 4 -5.98 -15.29 4.62
N GLN A 5 -5.31 -16.05 3.77
CA GLN A 5 -3.96 -15.69 3.32
C GLN A 5 -3.98 -14.39 2.55
N THR A 6 -4.97 -14.22 1.66
CA THR A 6 -5.10 -12.98 0.90
C THR A 6 -5.31 -11.79 1.82
N ILE A 7 -6.19 -11.95 2.81
CA ILE A 7 -6.46 -10.89 3.79
C ILE A 7 -5.19 -10.50 4.54
N MET A 8 -4.43 -11.50 5.00
CA MET A 8 -3.19 -11.23 5.72
C MET A 8 -2.16 -10.58 4.83
N GLN A 9 -2.08 -10.97 3.56
CA GLN A 9 -1.17 -10.33 2.62
C GLN A 9 -1.51 -8.86 2.41
N LEU A 10 -2.80 -8.53 2.32
CA LEU A 10 -3.22 -7.14 2.18
C LEU A 10 -2.76 -6.32 3.37
N ILE A 11 -2.91 -6.88 4.58
CA ILE A 11 -2.53 -6.19 5.81
C ILE A 11 -1.01 -6.00 5.87
N VAL A 12 -0.26 -7.08 5.62
CA VAL A 12 1.21 -7.03 5.71
C VAL A 12 1.79 -6.11 4.65
N HIS A 13 1.36 -6.26 3.40
CA HIS A 13 1.88 -5.42 2.31
C HIS A 13 1.49 -3.97 2.50
N GLY A 14 0.26 -3.69 2.94
CA GLY A 14 -0.16 -2.32 3.23
C GLY A 14 0.72 -1.70 4.31
N GLY A 15 0.98 -2.44 5.37
CA GLY A 15 1.81 -1.95 6.46
C GLY A 15 3.25 -1.70 6.03
N ASN A 16 3.82 -2.64 5.25
CA ASN A 16 5.19 -2.47 4.76
C ASN A 16 5.31 -1.27 3.83
N ALA A 17 4.34 -1.10 2.93
CA ALA A 17 4.36 0.02 2.00
C ALA A 17 4.23 1.35 2.73
N LYS A 18 3.37 1.41 3.74
CA LYS A 18 3.20 2.62 4.54
C LYS A 18 4.49 2.95 5.27
N SER A 19 5.16 1.94 5.81
CA SER A 19 6.43 2.11 6.50
C SER A 19 7.50 2.65 5.53
N ASP A 20 7.59 2.06 4.33
CA ASP A 20 8.54 2.52 3.32
C ASP A 20 8.26 3.96 2.90
N ALA A 21 6.99 4.31 2.74
CA ALA A 21 6.60 5.67 2.38
C ALA A 21 7.00 6.66 3.47
N MET A 22 6.87 6.26 4.74
CA MET A 22 7.30 7.12 5.84
C MET A 22 8.81 7.31 5.85
N LEU A 23 9.56 6.23 5.58
CA LEU A 23 11.01 6.33 5.44
C LEU A 23 11.42 7.27 4.31
N ALA A 24 10.65 7.27 3.23
CA ALA A 24 10.90 8.20 2.11
C ALA A 24 10.77 9.65 2.56
N ILE A 25 9.74 9.95 3.33
CA ILE A 25 9.55 11.31 3.85
C ILE A 25 10.73 11.69 4.74
N GLU A 26 11.16 10.78 5.60
CA GLU A 26 12.27 11.07 6.51
C GLU A 26 13.57 11.29 5.78
N ALA A 27 13.81 10.50 4.72
CA ALA A 27 15.00 10.69 3.88
C ALA A 27 14.96 12.06 3.20
N ALA A 28 13.79 12.44 2.70
CA ALA A 28 13.64 13.75 2.03
C ALA A 28 13.89 14.91 2.98
N LYS A 29 13.46 14.76 4.24
CA LYS A 29 13.73 15.79 5.26
C LYS A 29 15.22 16.02 5.47
N LYS A 30 16.01 14.96 5.29
CA LYS A 30 17.47 15.05 5.44
C LYS A 30 18.19 15.44 4.15
N GLY A 31 17.43 15.63 3.06
CA GLY A 31 18.01 15.95 1.76
C GLY A 31 18.54 14.75 1.01
N ASP A 32 18.23 13.54 1.44
CA ASP A 32 18.70 12.29 0.82
C ASP A 32 17.65 11.80 -0.17
N PHE A 33 17.61 12.45 -1.34
CA PHE A 33 16.52 12.21 -2.30
C PHE A 33 16.69 10.90 -3.06
N ASP A 34 17.90 10.40 -3.21
CA ASP A 34 18.10 9.09 -3.84
C ASP A 34 17.46 7.99 -2.99
N VAL A 35 17.67 8.04 -1.68
CA VAL A 35 17.06 7.09 -0.76
C VAL A 35 15.55 7.28 -0.74
N ALA A 36 15.09 8.53 -0.73
CA ALA A 36 13.65 8.82 -0.74
C ALA A 36 12.99 8.21 -1.97
N ASP A 37 13.59 8.39 -3.14
CA ASP A 37 13.03 7.84 -4.38
C ASP A 37 13.00 6.32 -4.36
N GLU A 38 14.05 5.69 -3.81
CA GLU A 38 14.10 4.24 -3.72
C GLU A 38 13.02 3.71 -2.79
N GLN A 39 12.79 4.37 -1.66
CA GLN A 39 11.75 3.95 -0.72
C GLN A 39 10.35 4.08 -1.33
N ILE A 40 10.11 5.14 -2.10
CA ILE A 40 8.83 5.29 -2.80
C ILE A 40 8.64 4.15 -3.80
N LYS A 41 9.69 3.80 -4.56
CA LYS A 41 9.60 2.68 -5.50
C LYS A 41 9.29 1.37 -4.80
N ASN A 42 9.91 1.14 -3.65
CA ASN A 42 9.64 -0.07 -2.87
C ASN A 42 8.18 -0.12 -2.43
N ALA A 43 7.67 1.01 -1.94
CA ALA A 43 6.27 1.09 -1.53
C ALA A 43 5.34 0.82 -2.71
N GLU A 44 5.64 1.38 -3.87
CA GLU A 44 4.81 1.20 -5.06
C GLU A 44 4.79 -0.25 -5.52
N ALA A 45 5.95 -0.91 -5.50
CA ALA A 45 6.03 -2.31 -5.89
C ALA A 45 5.21 -3.21 -4.96
N THR A 46 5.34 -2.98 -3.66
CA THR A 46 4.59 -3.74 -2.66
C THR A 46 3.09 -3.52 -2.82
N LEU A 47 2.67 -2.28 -3.04
CA LEU A 47 1.26 -1.95 -3.21
C LEU A 47 0.69 -2.52 -4.50
N LEU A 48 1.49 -2.63 -5.56
CA LEU A 48 1.03 -3.21 -6.80
C LEU A 48 0.63 -4.68 -6.60
N GLU A 49 1.44 -5.45 -5.86
CA GLU A 49 1.11 -6.83 -5.55
C GLU A 49 -0.18 -6.93 -4.73
N ALA A 50 -0.30 -6.09 -3.70
CA ALA A 50 -1.50 -6.08 -2.86
C ALA A 50 -2.73 -5.68 -3.66
N HIS A 51 -2.58 -4.72 -4.57
CA HIS A 51 -3.67 -4.27 -5.41
C HIS A 51 -4.16 -5.38 -6.34
N HIS A 52 -3.24 -6.20 -6.87
CA HIS A 52 -3.63 -7.35 -7.68
C HIS A 52 -4.48 -8.34 -6.88
N SER A 53 -4.10 -8.61 -5.62
CA SER A 53 -4.88 -9.48 -4.76
C SER A 53 -6.26 -8.90 -4.49
N GLN A 54 -6.33 -7.59 -4.24
CA GLN A 54 -7.61 -6.91 -4.02
C GLN A 54 -8.49 -6.98 -5.26
N THR A 55 -7.91 -6.73 -6.43
CA THR A 55 -8.63 -6.78 -7.70
C THR A 55 -9.21 -8.17 -7.94
N SER A 56 -8.44 -9.22 -7.61
CA SER A 56 -8.92 -10.59 -7.76
C SER A 56 -10.17 -10.84 -6.91
N LEU A 57 -10.21 -10.33 -5.69
CA LEU A 57 -11.38 -10.47 -4.83
C LEU A 57 -12.59 -9.74 -5.43
N ILE A 58 -12.39 -8.53 -5.93
CA ILE A 58 -13.46 -7.73 -6.52
C ILE A 58 -14.00 -8.42 -7.79
N GLN A 59 -13.10 -8.91 -8.64
CA GLN A 59 -13.50 -9.61 -9.86
C GLN A 59 -14.22 -10.90 -9.55
N GLY A 60 -13.76 -11.62 -8.52
CA GLY A 60 -14.44 -12.82 -8.07
C GLY A 60 -15.88 -12.53 -7.66
N GLU A 61 -16.08 -11.45 -6.92
CA GLU A 61 -17.43 -11.08 -6.51
C GLU A 61 -18.29 -10.73 -7.71
N ALA A 62 -17.72 -10.05 -8.72
CA ALA A 62 -18.46 -9.71 -9.93
C ALA A 62 -18.91 -10.97 -10.69
N ARG A 63 -18.15 -12.08 -10.56
CA ARG A 63 -18.52 -13.36 -11.18
C ARG A 63 -19.47 -14.18 -10.33
N GLY A 64 -19.89 -13.68 -9.18
CA GLY A 64 -20.75 -14.40 -8.26
C GLY A 64 -20.00 -15.22 -7.22
N GLU A 65 -18.68 -15.15 -7.20
CA GLU A 65 -17.83 -15.85 -6.23
C GLU A 65 -17.54 -14.91 -5.08
N LYS A 66 -18.53 -14.68 -4.25
CA LYS A 66 -18.44 -13.66 -3.20
C LYS A 66 -17.59 -14.14 -2.05
N ALA A 67 -16.72 -13.27 -1.56
CA ALA A 67 -16.04 -13.50 -0.30
C ALA A 67 -16.99 -13.14 0.83
N GLU A 68 -16.88 -13.89 1.93
CA GLU A 68 -17.68 -13.59 3.11
C GLU A 68 -17.17 -12.29 3.73
N VAL A 69 -18.07 -11.34 3.94
CA VAL A 69 -17.71 -10.07 4.55
C VAL A 69 -17.49 -10.27 6.04
N SER A 70 -16.35 -9.84 6.52
CA SER A 70 -15.99 -9.92 7.93
C SER A 70 -15.31 -8.63 8.33
N LEU A 71 -15.22 -8.38 9.62
CA LEU A 71 -14.50 -7.21 10.11
C LEU A 71 -13.05 -7.25 9.64
N LEU A 72 -12.45 -8.43 9.64
CA LEU A 72 -11.06 -8.57 9.21
C LEU A 72 -10.89 -8.21 7.74
N LEU A 73 -11.80 -8.64 6.87
CA LEU A 73 -11.74 -8.30 5.46
C LEU A 73 -11.92 -6.81 5.23
N VAL A 74 -12.87 -6.19 5.95
CA VAL A 74 -13.08 -4.75 5.86
C VAL A 74 -11.83 -4.00 6.31
N HIS A 75 -11.23 -4.46 7.42
CA HIS A 75 -10.00 -3.85 7.93
C HIS A 75 -8.86 -3.95 6.91
N ALA A 76 -8.72 -5.11 6.27
CA ALA A 76 -7.66 -5.31 5.28
C ALA A 76 -7.85 -4.37 4.09
N GLN A 77 -9.07 -4.21 3.61
CA GLN A 77 -9.37 -3.31 2.49
C GLN A 77 -9.08 -1.86 2.87
N ASP A 78 -9.54 -1.45 4.05
CA ASP A 78 -9.31 -0.10 4.53
C ASP A 78 -7.82 0.18 4.70
N HIS A 79 -7.11 -0.78 5.28
CA HIS A 79 -5.67 -0.67 5.50
C HIS A 79 -4.92 -0.48 4.18
N LEU A 80 -5.28 -1.27 3.15
CA LEU A 80 -4.64 -1.15 1.85
C LEU A 80 -4.95 0.20 1.19
N MET A 81 -6.22 0.63 1.22
CA MET A 81 -6.59 1.89 0.59
C MET A 81 -5.90 3.06 1.26
N ASN A 82 -5.79 3.04 2.60
CA ASN A 82 -5.06 4.07 3.33
C ASN A 82 -3.57 4.07 2.97
N ALA A 83 -2.98 2.89 2.79
CA ALA A 83 -1.57 2.79 2.44
C ALA A 83 -1.32 3.38 1.05
N ILE A 84 -2.22 3.15 0.09
CA ILE A 84 -2.10 3.70 -1.25
C ILE A 84 -2.18 5.22 -1.19
N THR A 85 -3.15 5.76 -0.47
CA THR A 85 -3.30 7.20 -0.33
C THR A 85 -2.09 7.82 0.36
N PHE A 86 -1.62 7.15 1.42
CA PHE A 86 -0.45 7.63 2.14
C PHE A 86 0.79 7.67 1.25
N LYS A 87 0.98 6.62 0.43
CA LYS A 87 2.11 6.58 -0.49
C LYS A 87 2.02 7.72 -1.50
N ASP A 88 0.83 7.96 -2.04
CA ASP A 88 0.66 9.05 -3.00
C ASP A 88 1.01 10.40 -2.38
N LEU A 89 0.56 10.64 -1.16
CA LEU A 89 0.87 11.89 -0.46
C LEU A 89 2.35 11.96 -0.08
N ALA A 90 2.94 10.84 0.31
CA ALA A 90 4.35 10.81 0.65
C ALA A 90 5.21 11.22 -0.54
N LYS A 91 4.82 10.77 -1.74
CA LYS A 91 5.51 11.13 -2.96
C LYS A 91 5.46 12.64 -3.19
N GLU A 92 4.30 13.25 -2.96
CA GLU A 92 4.17 14.70 -3.08
C GLU A 92 5.00 15.43 -2.04
N ILE A 93 5.07 14.90 -0.83
CA ILE A 93 5.89 15.51 0.23
C ILE A 93 7.37 15.44 -0.13
N VAL A 94 7.83 14.31 -0.67
CA VAL A 94 9.21 14.18 -1.14
C VAL A 94 9.50 15.23 -2.21
N ASP A 95 8.59 15.38 -3.17
CA ASP A 95 8.74 16.37 -4.24
C ASP A 95 8.79 17.79 -3.67
N LEU A 96 7.97 18.04 -2.67
CA LEU A 96 7.96 19.37 -2.03
C LEU A 96 9.32 19.69 -1.38
N TYR A 97 9.88 18.73 -0.66
CA TYR A 97 11.20 18.93 -0.07
C TYR A 97 12.27 19.12 -1.13
N ARG A 98 12.17 18.35 -2.23
CA ARG A 98 13.15 18.45 -3.32
C ARG A 98 13.14 19.81 -3.99
N SER A 99 11.98 20.46 -4.01
CA SER A 99 11.83 21.76 -4.68
C SER A 99 12.30 22.95 -3.84
N LYS A 100 12.73 22.72 -2.61
CA LYS A 100 13.17 23.79 -1.70
C LYS A 100 14.65 24.14 -1.85
#